data_80653f9a441ff8061264cd4b18487e66
#
_entry.id   80653f9a441ff8061264cd4b18487e66
#
_cell.length_a   1.000
_cell.length_b   1.000
_cell.length_c   1.000
_cell.angle_alpha   90.00
_cell.angle_beta   90.00
_cell.angle_gamma   90.00
#
_symmetry.space_group_name_H-M   'P 1'
#
loop_
_entity.id
_entity.type
_entity.pdbx_description
1 polymer ?
#
loop_
_entity_poly.entity_id
_entity_poly.type
_entity_poly.pdbx_seq_one_letter_code
_entity_poly.pdbx_strand_id
1 'polypeptide(L)'
;MFKFHHDVVARTAIAAIGVLLATGAAKAETGIEVVMNQAKIIKLARPADTVVVGNPNIADAAVKDSSTLVLTGKGFGVTNLVILDAEGLPIVDEQVKVRRSDANSVQIYRRSDLQTLSCSPTCEVAYKNDSESTAA
;
A
#
# COMPACT_ATOMS: atom_id res chain seq x y z
N MET A 1 58.15 46.37 -4.53
CA MET A 1 56.80 46.96 -4.49
C MET A 1 55.95 46.22 -5.51
N PHE A 2 55.22 45.15 -5.13
CA PHE A 2 54.17 44.41 -5.82
C PHE A 2 54.17 42.97 -5.29
N LYS A 3 53.64 42.80 -4.11
CA LYS A 3 53.43 41.47 -3.52
C LYS A 3 52.22 41.50 -2.57
N PHE A 4 51.01 41.79 -3.12
CA PHE A 4 49.80 41.82 -2.30
C PHE A 4 48.53 41.70 -3.18
N HIS A 5 48.40 40.63 -3.97
CA HIS A 5 47.13 40.46 -4.70
C HIS A 5 46.72 38.99 -4.95
N HIS A 6 47.45 38.01 -4.39
CA HIS A 6 47.12 36.59 -4.64
C HIS A 6 46.33 35.87 -3.53
N ASP A 7 46.22 36.47 -2.32
CA ASP A 7 45.62 35.77 -1.17
C ASP A 7 44.14 36.04 -0.94
N VAL A 8 43.52 36.91 -1.71
CA VAL A 8 42.09 37.25 -1.50
C VAL A 8 41.14 36.42 -2.41
N VAL A 9 41.66 35.90 -3.53
CA VAL A 9 40.81 35.15 -4.51
C VAL A 9 40.62 33.68 -4.09
N ALA A 10 41.53 33.11 -3.28
CA ALA A 10 41.48 31.69 -2.86
C ALA A 10 40.53 31.40 -1.69
N ARG A 11 39.99 32.40 -1.00
CA ARG A 11 39.12 32.23 0.17
C ARG A 11 37.61 32.32 -0.11
N THR A 12 37.20 32.73 -1.29
CA THR A 12 35.78 32.83 -1.66
C THR A 12 35.22 31.67 -2.42
N ALA A 13 36.03 30.70 -2.83
CA ALA A 13 35.59 29.53 -3.64
C ALA A 13 35.14 28.32 -2.81
N ILE A 14 35.36 28.29 -1.49
CA ILE A 14 35.05 27.10 -0.65
C ILE A 14 33.67 27.22 0.02
N ALA A 15 33.04 28.37 0.05
CA ALA A 15 31.74 28.58 0.70
C ALA A 15 30.50 28.20 -0.14
N ALA A 16 30.66 27.86 -1.43
CA ALA A 16 29.54 27.63 -2.35
C ALA A 16 29.13 26.16 -2.54
N ILE A 17 29.85 25.19 -1.97
CA ILE A 17 29.61 23.75 -2.21
C ILE A 17 28.80 23.07 -1.09
N GLY A 18 28.46 23.76 -0.02
CA GLY A 18 27.82 23.18 1.18
C GLY A 18 26.29 23.09 1.19
N VAL A 19 25.55 23.51 0.17
CA VAL A 19 24.07 23.71 0.28
C VAL A 19 23.25 22.71 -0.53
N LEU A 20 23.83 21.71 -1.19
CA LEU A 20 23.07 20.90 -2.17
C LEU A 20 22.81 19.42 -1.78
N LEU A 21 22.77 19.04 -0.50
CA LEU A 21 22.52 17.64 -0.10
C LEU A 21 21.48 17.50 1.03
N ALA A 22 20.42 18.30 1.00
CA ALA A 22 19.21 17.97 1.76
C ALA A 22 18.18 17.32 0.82
N THR A 23 18.51 16.17 0.22
CA THR A 23 17.52 15.28 -0.37
C THR A 23 16.76 14.63 0.78
N GLY A 24 15.61 15.23 1.14
CA GLY A 24 14.65 14.61 2.04
C GLY A 24 14.28 13.23 1.47
N ALA A 25 14.67 12.16 2.15
CA ALA A 25 14.19 10.82 1.87
C ALA A 25 12.67 10.85 2.07
N ALA A 26 11.90 10.91 0.98
CA ALA A 26 10.48 10.64 1.02
C ALA A 26 10.33 9.21 1.57
N LYS A 27 9.78 9.07 2.78
CA LYS A 27 9.33 7.77 3.28
C LYS A 27 8.23 7.32 2.33
N ALA A 28 8.53 6.34 1.48
CA ALA A 28 7.49 5.60 0.78
C ALA A 28 6.64 4.92 1.88
N GLU A 29 5.36 5.27 1.96
CA GLU A 29 4.43 4.52 2.80
C GLU A 29 4.38 3.10 2.26
N THR A 30 4.99 2.18 2.99
CA THR A 30 4.97 0.75 2.69
C THR A 30 3.63 0.19 3.13
N GLY A 31 2.60 0.34 2.31
CA GLY A 31 1.30 -0.29 2.52
C GLY A 31 1.20 -1.63 1.80
N ILE A 32 0.35 -2.51 2.30
CA ILE A 32 0.04 -3.78 1.64
C ILE A 32 -1.06 -3.53 0.61
N GLU A 33 -0.76 -3.75 -0.68
CA GLU A 33 -1.76 -3.64 -1.74
C GLU A 33 -2.27 -5.03 -2.13
N VAL A 34 -3.60 -5.16 -2.20
CA VAL A 34 -4.31 -6.38 -2.61
C VAL A 34 -5.37 -6.00 -3.65
N VAL A 35 -5.56 -6.86 -4.65
CA VAL A 35 -6.64 -6.71 -5.61
C VAL A 35 -7.91 -7.34 -5.04
N MET A 36 -9.05 -6.69 -5.23
CA MET A 36 -10.36 -7.20 -4.81
C MET A 36 -10.62 -8.60 -5.41
N ASN A 37 -11.19 -9.50 -4.60
CA ASN A 37 -11.42 -10.91 -4.93
C ASN A 37 -10.13 -11.73 -5.16
N GLN A 38 -8.99 -11.24 -4.71
CA GLN A 38 -7.72 -11.97 -4.76
C GLN A 38 -7.13 -12.14 -3.35
N ALA A 39 -6.36 -13.21 -3.20
CA ALA A 39 -5.63 -13.51 -1.98
C ALA A 39 -4.12 -13.26 -2.18
N LYS A 40 -3.47 -12.74 -1.13
CA LYS A 40 -2.03 -12.49 -1.08
C LYS A 40 -1.43 -13.20 0.13
N ILE A 41 -0.36 -13.94 -0.09
CA ILE A 41 0.38 -14.60 0.99
C ILE A 41 1.35 -13.58 1.61
N ILE A 42 1.30 -13.47 2.93
CA ILE A 42 2.20 -12.65 3.73
C ILE A 42 3.03 -13.58 4.61
N LYS A 43 4.35 -13.48 4.50
CA LYS A 43 5.30 -14.18 5.36
C LYS A 43 5.70 -13.26 6.51
N LEU A 44 5.63 -13.78 7.73
CA LEU A 44 5.95 -13.05 8.94
C LEU A 44 7.37 -13.37 9.39
N ALA A 45 8.05 -12.38 9.95
CA ALA A 45 9.41 -12.52 10.47
C ALA A 45 9.46 -13.30 11.80
N ARG A 46 8.33 -13.31 12.52
CA ARG A 46 8.16 -13.98 13.83
C ARG A 46 6.81 -14.68 13.88
N PRO A 47 6.61 -15.67 14.76
CA PRO A 47 5.31 -16.30 14.96
C PRO A 47 4.24 -15.29 15.38
N ALA A 48 3.09 -15.33 14.69
CA ALA A 48 1.91 -14.52 15.05
C ALA A 48 1.08 -15.24 16.12
N ASP A 49 0.57 -14.47 17.07
CA ASP A 49 -0.41 -14.88 18.05
C ASP A 49 -1.78 -14.25 17.79
N THR A 50 -1.79 -12.94 17.59
CA THR A 50 -3.02 -12.17 17.37
C THR A 50 -3.00 -11.46 16.03
N VAL A 51 -4.11 -11.56 15.28
CA VAL A 51 -4.30 -10.89 13.97
C VAL A 51 -5.58 -10.07 14.03
N VAL A 52 -5.47 -8.78 13.69
CA VAL A 52 -6.60 -7.84 13.67
C VAL A 52 -6.66 -7.14 12.33
N VAL A 53 -7.83 -7.17 11.70
CA VAL A 53 -8.16 -6.38 10.50
C VAL A 53 -9.15 -5.29 10.92
N GLY A 54 -8.84 -4.03 10.60
CA GLY A 54 -9.65 -2.89 11.03
C GLY A 54 -11.06 -2.88 10.45
N ASN A 55 -11.21 -3.27 9.18
CA ASN A 55 -12.50 -3.40 8.53
C ASN A 55 -12.62 -4.72 7.76
N PRO A 56 -13.37 -5.72 8.28
CA PRO A 56 -13.52 -7.03 7.67
C PRO A 56 -14.34 -7.03 6.36
N ASN A 57 -15.03 -5.95 6.02
CA ASN A 57 -15.71 -5.80 4.73
C ASN A 57 -14.75 -5.41 3.60
N ILE A 58 -13.60 -4.80 3.92
CA ILE A 58 -12.58 -4.39 2.95
C ILE A 58 -11.58 -5.51 2.74
N ALA A 59 -11.04 -6.09 3.82
CA ALA A 59 -10.07 -7.17 3.76
C ALA A 59 -10.34 -8.20 4.86
N ASP A 60 -9.88 -9.42 4.63
CA ASP A 60 -9.94 -10.51 5.59
C ASP A 60 -8.59 -11.22 5.67
N ALA A 61 -8.22 -11.68 6.85
CA ALA A 61 -6.93 -12.32 7.09
C ALA A 61 -7.12 -13.69 7.74
N ALA A 62 -6.61 -14.72 7.08
CA ALA A 62 -6.65 -16.10 7.57
C ALA A 62 -5.23 -16.57 7.92
N VAL A 63 -5.03 -17.06 9.14
CA VAL A 63 -3.77 -17.65 9.59
C VAL A 63 -3.66 -19.06 9.04
N LYS A 64 -2.64 -19.34 8.22
CA LYS A 64 -2.35 -20.68 7.72
C LYS A 64 -1.43 -21.45 8.69
N ASP A 65 -0.39 -20.79 9.16
CA ASP A 65 0.55 -21.27 10.17
C ASP A 65 1.10 -20.07 10.97
N SER A 66 1.88 -20.32 12.01
CA SER A 66 2.40 -19.26 12.90
C SER A 66 3.21 -18.16 12.19
N SER A 67 3.70 -18.41 10.98
CA SER A 67 4.53 -17.48 10.20
C SER A 67 3.96 -17.15 8.81
N THR A 68 2.77 -17.67 8.49
CA THR A 68 2.15 -17.46 7.17
C THR A 68 0.70 -17.04 7.32
N LEU A 69 0.38 -15.91 6.75
CA LEU A 69 -0.95 -15.33 6.68
C LEU A 69 -1.42 -15.25 5.22
N VAL A 70 -2.70 -15.46 5.01
CA VAL A 70 -3.38 -15.22 3.72
C VAL A 70 -4.28 -14.02 3.88
N LEU A 71 -3.96 -12.93 3.20
CA LEU A 71 -4.77 -11.70 3.19
C LEU A 71 -5.63 -11.69 1.93
N THR A 72 -6.94 -11.55 2.09
CA THR A 72 -7.92 -11.53 0.99
C THR A 72 -8.55 -10.15 0.88
N GLY A 73 -8.52 -9.56 -0.31
CA GLY A 73 -9.25 -8.33 -0.62
C GLY A 73 -10.72 -8.64 -0.87
N LYS A 74 -11.64 -8.10 -0.08
CA LYS A 74 -13.09 -8.31 -0.18
C LYS A 74 -13.81 -7.13 -0.82
N GLY A 75 -13.59 -5.92 -0.30
CA GLY A 75 -14.22 -4.71 -0.77
C GLY A 75 -13.19 -3.65 -1.16
N PHE A 76 -13.54 -2.79 -2.11
CA PHE A 76 -12.70 -1.64 -2.47
C PHE A 76 -12.57 -0.66 -1.29
N GLY A 77 -11.35 -0.23 -1.00
CA GLY A 77 -11.10 0.73 0.06
C GLY A 77 -9.75 0.56 0.74
N VAL A 78 -9.63 1.21 1.89
CA VAL A 78 -8.42 1.21 2.71
C VAL A 78 -8.79 0.78 4.13
N THR A 79 -8.00 -0.11 4.70
CA THR A 79 -8.08 -0.56 6.09
C THR A 79 -6.67 -0.69 6.65
N ASN A 80 -6.50 -1.32 7.81
CA ASN A 80 -5.20 -1.66 8.37
C ASN A 80 -5.17 -3.12 8.82
N LEU A 81 -3.96 -3.67 8.91
CA LEU A 81 -3.66 -5.00 9.42
C LEU A 81 -2.64 -4.86 10.54
N VAL A 82 -3.02 -5.35 11.71
CA VAL A 82 -2.14 -5.41 12.88
C VAL A 82 -1.93 -6.86 13.26
N ILE A 83 -0.68 -7.28 13.39
CA ILE A 83 -0.30 -8.63 13.80
C ILE A 83 0.65 -8.50 14.99
N LEU A 84 0.31 -9.18 16.09
CA LEU A 84 1.07 -9.18 17.31
C LEU A 84 1.66 -10.57 17.59
N ASP A 85 2.81 -10.61 18.24
CA ASP A 85 3.37 -11.85 18.81
C ASP A 85 2.77 -12.18 20.18
N ALA A 86 3.24 -13.29 20.78
CA ALA A 86 2.75 -13.76 22.09
C ALA A 86 3.03 -12.77 23.25
N GLU A 87 4.02 -11.90 23.09
CA GLU A 87 4.38 -10.83 24.02
C GLU A 87 3.57 -9.55 23.79
N GLY A 88 2.70 -9.52 22.77
CA GLY A 88 1.90 -8.37 22.39
C GLY A 88 2.67 -7.30 21.62
N LEU A 89 3.87 -7.62 21.11
CA LEU A 89 4.65 -6.69 20.29
C LEU A 89 4.22 -6.77 18.83
N PRO A 90 4.14 -5.64 18.11
CA PRO A 90 3.73 -5.65 16.72
C PRO A 90 4.79 -6.29 15.82
N ILE A 91 4.35 -7.26 15.00
CA ILE A 91 5.11 -7.85 13.89
C ILE A 91 4.82 -7.08 12.61
N VAL A 92 3.54 -6.75 12.40
CA VAL A 92 3.02 -5.96 11.27
C VAL A 92 2.04 -4.94 11.82
N ASP A 93 2.18 -3.70 11.41
CA ASP A 93 1.21 -2.62 11.61
C ASP A 93 1.23 -1.78 10.32
N GLU A 94 0.43 -2.21 9.36
CA GLU A 94 0.49 -1.69 8.00
C GLU A 94 -0.91 -1.34 7.47
N GLN A 95 -0.95 -0.31 6.63
CA GLN A 95 -2.15 0.02 5.89
C GLN A 95 -2.38 -1.00 4.77
N VAL A 96 -3.61 -1.49 4.65
CA VAL A 96 -4.05 -2.39 3.58
C VAL A 96 -4.94 -1.61 2.61
N LYS A 97 -4.50 -1.53 1.36
CA LYS A 97 -5.24 -0.91 0.27
C LYS A 97 -5.78 -1.99 -0.66
N VAL A 98 -7.10 -2.10 -0.72
CA VAL A 98 -7.76 -2.99 -1.68
C VAL A 98 -8.22 -2.18 -2.88
N ARG A 99 -7.68 -2.52 -4.06
CA ARG A 99 -8.05 -1.88 -5.32
C ARG A 99 -8.86 -2.82 -6.21
N ARG A 100 -9.62 -2.25 -7.13
CA ARG A 100 -10.29 -3.04 -8.17
C ARG A 100 -9.27 -3.56 -9.18
N SER A 101 -9.58 -4.69 -9.82
CA SER A 101 -8.81 -5.17 -10.96
C SER A 101 -9.15 -4.31 -12.19
N ASP A 102 -8.17 -3.60 -12.73
CA ASP A 102 -8.33 -2.85 -13.98
C ASP A 102 -8.06 -3.74 -15.21
N ALA A 103 -7.39 -4.88 -15.00
CA ALA A 103 -7.15 -5.86 -16.05
C ALA A 103 -8.47 -6.56 -16.42
N ASN A 104 -8.80 -6.53 -17.71
CA ASN A 104 -10.00 -7.20 -18.26
C ASN A 104 -11.33 -6.75 -17.64
N SER A 105 -11.43 -5.50 -17.19
CA SER A 105 -12.68 -4.94 -16.70
C SER A 105 -13.11 -3.70 -17.47
N VAL A 106 -14.43 -3.58 -17.69
CA VAL A 106 -15.06 -2.41 -18.32
C VAL A 106 -16.08 -1.84 -17.33
N GLN A 107 -16.02 -0.55 -17.10
CA GLN A 107 -16.99 0.16 -16.27
C GLN A 107 -17.98 0.92 -17.15
N ILE A 108 -19.26 0.68 -16.94
CA ILE A 108 -20.35 1.35 -17.66
C ILE A 108 -21.10 2.22 -16.67
N TYR A 109 -21.13 3.52 -16.96
CA TYR A 109 -21.90 4.49 -16.19
C TYR A 109 -23.26 4.70 -16.88
N ARG A 110 -24.34 4.41 -16.16
CA ARG A 110 -25.71 4.68 -16.63
C ARG A 110 -26.41 5.57 -15.59
N ARG A 111 -26.50 6.86 -15.88
CA ARG A 111 -27.05 7.86 -14.93
C ARG A 111 -26.27 7.84 -13.61
N SER A 112 -26.87 7.32 -12.53
CA SER A 112 -26.25 7.18 -11.20
C SER A 112 -25.77 5.76 -10.91
N ASP A 113 -25.93 4.81 -11.84
CA ASP A 113 -25.54 3.42 -11.64
C ASP A 113 -24.19 3.10 -12.33
N LEU A 114 -23.31 2.47 -11.58
CA LEU A 114 -22.01 1.98 -12.04
C LEU A 114 -22.07 0.47 -12.19
N GLN A 115 -21.98 -0.03 -13.42
CA GLN A 115 -21.90 -1.45 -13.70
C GLN A 115 -20.48 -1.82 -14.14
N THR A 116 -19.86 -2.77 -13.43
CA THR A 116 -18.56 -3.33 -13.79
C THR A 116 -18.77 -4.64 -14.52
N LEU A 117 -18.16 -4.79 -15.68
CA LEU A 117 -18.12 -6.03 -16.46
C LEU A 117 -16.72 -6.63 -16.39
N SER A 118 -16.61 -7.94 -16.29
CA SER A 118 -15.40 -8.71 -16.44
C SER A 118 -15.34 -9.34 -17.84
N CYS A 119 -14.25 -9.14 -18.56
CA CYS A 119 -14.10 -9.53 -19.96
C CYS A 119 -13.02 -10.62 -20.13
N SER A 120 -13.38 -11.83 -20.59
CA SER A 120 -12.44 -12.90 -20.88
C SER A 120 -13.10 -14.03 -21.73
N PRO A 121 -13.10 -14.00 -23.03
CA PRO A 121 -13.01 -12.91 -24.00
C PRO A 121 -14.31 -12.08 -24.10
N THR A 122 -15.44 -12.61 -23.66
CA THR A 122 -16.73 -11.91 -23.60
C THR A 122 -16.88 -11.15 -22.29
N CYS A 123 -17.61 -10.03 -22.30
CA CYS A 123 -17.83 -9.22 -21.11
C CYS A 123 -19.13 -9.62 -20.42
N GLU A 124 -19.04 -10.04 -19.17
CA GLU A 124 -20.15 -10.39 -18.31
C GLU A 124 -20.17 -9.55 -17.03
N VAL A 125 -21.32 -9.47 -16.37
CA VAL A 125 -21.41 -8.71 -15.11
C VAL A 125 -20.45 -9.30 -14.08
N ALA A 126 -19.55 -8.46 -13.58
CA ALA A 126 -18.59 -8.89 -12.56
C ALA A 126 -19.29 -9.25 -11.25
N TYR A 127 -18.75 -10.24 -10.54
CA TYR A 127 -19.23 -10.61 -9.22
C TYR A 127 -19.12 -9.41 -8.26
N LYS A 128 -20.22 -9.09 -7.59
CA LYS A 128 -20.27 -8.10 -6.52
C LYS A 128 -20.27 -8.81 -5.17
N ASN A 129 -19.43 -8.37 -4.27
CA ASN A 129 -19.47 -8.81 -2.87
C ASN A 129 -20.63 -8.14 -2.13
N ASP A 130 -21.05 -8.73 -1.01
CA ASP A 130 -22.14 -8.19 -0.17
C ASP A 130 -21.85 -6.75 0.31
N SER A 131 -20.57 -6.42 0.53
CA SER A 131 -20.13 -5.06 0.88
C SER A 131 -20.34 -4.02 -0.23
N GLU A 132 -20.33 -4.43 -1.50
CA GLU A 132 -20.61 -3.55 -2.66
C GLU A 132 -22.11 -3.48 -3.00
N SER A 133 -22.87 -4.53 -2.69
CA SER A 133 -24.31 -4.55 -2.93
C SER A 133 -25.10 -3.66 -1.97
N THR A 134 -24.54 -3.37 -0.78
CA THR A 134 -25.18 -2.53 0.25
C THR A 134 -24.91 -1.04 0.07
N ALA A 135 -23.98 -0.64 -0.82
CA ALA A 135 -23.59 0.75 -1.06
C ALA A 135 -24.30 1.43 -2.24
N ALA A 136 -25.37 0.82 -2.79
CA ALA A 136 -26.16 1.33 -3.91
C ALA A 136 -27.47 1.95 -3.42
#